data_8f61014a81e191014ea384209b6bedb6
#
_entry.id   8f61014a81e191014ea384209b6bedb6
#
_cell.length_a   1.000
_cell.length_b   1.000
_cell.length_c   1.000
_cell.angle_alpha   90.00
_cell.angle_beta   90.00
_cell.angle_gamma   90.00
#
_symmetry.space_group_name_H-M   'P 1'
#
loop_
_entity.id
_entity.type
_entity.pdbx_description
1 polymer ?
#
loop_
_entity_poly.entity_id
_entity_poly.type
_entity_poly.pdbx_seq_one_letter_code
_entity_poly.pdbx_strand_id
1 'polypeptide(L)'
;SPFPMSTPAEATPSARPAGRAAFVAIVRREFAGYFRTPLAYVFLAVFNAFAMSLAFFVGNLYEAGVANLDRFFLYHPWLWAFLAPAAGARLWAEERRQGTLELLLTWPVTVWQAALGKFLAAWLFLACALLVTLPIAFTVGYLGSPDWGVIASGYVGSLLCAGACLGLAALASAVTRSQVIAFVTGFLACFLLVLLGYGVFDGLLVGALPDETVDAVRRLGLWRNLEP
;
A
#
# COMPACT_ATOMS: atom_id res chain seq x y z
N SER A 1 12.15 63.46 28.89
CA SER A 1 12.37 62.07 29.30
C SER A 1 12.30 61.21 28.10
N PRO A 2 13.36 60.52 27.61
CA PRO A 2 13.30 59.58 26.52
C PRO A 2 12.74 58.28 27.06
N PHE A 3 11.72 57.74 26.36
CA PHE A 3 11.18 56.40 26.57
C PHE A 3 12.28 55.35 26.31
N PRO A 4 12.46 54.36 27.18
CA PRO A 4 13.35 53.24 26.88
C PRO A 4 12.73 52.38 25.79
N MET A 5 13.39 52.29 24.63
CA MET A 5 13.06 51.30 23.60
C MET A 5 13.38 49.94 24.18
N SER A 6 12.33 49.15 24.44
CA SER A 6 12.47 47.74 24.76
C SER A 6 13.04 47.02 23.54
N THR A 7 14.25 46.49 23.64
CA THR A 7 14.82 45.55 22.67
C THR A 7 13.87 44.37 22.49
N PRO A 8 13.51 44.00 21.24
CA PRO A 8 12.73 42.78 20.99
C PRO A 8 13.52 41.59 21.56
N ALA A 9 12.88 40.83 22.43
CA ALA A 9 13.44 39.54 22.89
C ALA A 9 13.81 38.71 21.67
N GLU A 10 15.09 38.36 21.52
CA GLU A 10 15.56 37.40 20.54
C GLU A 10 14.78 36.13 20.75
N ALA A 11 13.87 35.82 19.80
CA ALA A 11 13.17 34.56 19.75
C ALA A 11 14.23 33.45 19.58
N THR A 12 14.50 32.74 20.65
CA THR A 12 15.34 31.53 20.62
C THR A 12 14.89 30.66 19.49
N PRO A 13 15.77 30.29 18.53
CA PRO A 13 15.37 29.41 17.44
C PRO A 13 14.92 28.08 18.06
N SER A 14 13.63 27.73 17.88
CA SER A 14 13.08 26.46 18.34
C SER A 14 13.94 25.34 17.77
N ALA A 15 14.51 24.51 18.64
CA ALA A 15 15.39 23.42 18.28
C ALA A 15 14.74 22.59 17.17
N ARG A 16 15.39 22.52 15.99
CA ARG A 16 14.93 21.74 14.85
C ARG A 16 14.78 20.28 15.31
N PRO A 17 13.64 19.65 15.13
CA PRO A 17 13.47 18.25 15.54
C PRO A 17 14.55 17.41 14.86
N ALA A 18 15.25 16.57 15.62
CA ALA A 18 16.23 15.64 15.07
C ALA A 18 15.58 14.81 13.96
N GLY A 19 16.29 14.52 12.87
CA GLY A 19 15.71 13.98 11.64
C GLY A 19 14.78 12.77 11.82
N ARG A 20 14.99 11.94 12.87
CA ARG A 20 14.09 10.82 13.24
C ARG A 20 12.74 11.34 13.79
N ALA A 21 12.74 12.33 14.64
CA ALA A 21 11.52 12.89 15.22
C ALA A 21 10.65 13.55 14.14
N ALA A 22 11.29 14.26 13.20
CA ALA A 22 10.61 14.84 12.04
C ALA A 22 9.98 13.77 11.15
N PHE A 23 10.70 12.70 10.85
CA PHE A 23 10.17 11.56 10.07
C PHE A 23 8.95 10.91 10.73
N VAL A 24 9.03 10.56 12.01
CA VAL A 24 7.90 9.98 12.76
C VAL A 24 6.71 10.94 12.80
N ALA A 25 6.95 12.23 12.96
CA ALA A 25 5.89 13.24 12.93
C ALA A 25 5.17 13.28 11.58
N ILE A 26 5.92 13.17 10.46
CA ILE A 26 5.35 13.08 9.10
C ILE A 26 4.48 11.82 8.98
N VAL A 27 5.01 10.65 9.31
CA VAL A 27 4.28 9.38 9.22
C VAL A 27 2.98 9.45 10.03
N ARG A 28 3.06 9.91 11.28
CA ARG A 28 1.89 10.03 12.17
C ARG A 28 0.84 11.00 11.61
N ARG A 29 1.27 12.14 11.10
CA ARG A 29 0.38 13.15 10.50
C ARG A 29 -0.33 12.60 9.28
N GLU A 30 0.42 12.01 8.35
CA GLU A 30 -0.12 11.44 7.11
C GLU A 30 -1.05 10.25 7.41
N PHE A 31 -0.65 9.36 8.30
CA PHE A 31 -1.46 8.22 8.72
C PHE A 31 -2.78 8.67 9.37
N ALA A 32 -2.72 9.62 10.32
CA ALA A 32 -3.93 10.20 10.93
C ALA A 32 -4.81 10.91 9.89
N GLY A 33 -4.21 11.48 8.85
CA GLY A 33 -4.90 12.12 7.73
C GLY A 33 -5.83 11.17 6.98
N TYR A 34 -5.48 9.88 6.86
CA TYR A 34 -6.36 8.88 6.24
C TYR A 34 -7.67 8.74 7.01
N PHE A 35 -7.63 8.62 8.32
CA PHE A 35 -8.80 8.39 9.17
C PHE A 35 -9.66 9.64 9.44
N ARG A 36 -9.19 10.81 9.03
CA ARG A 36 -9.99 12.05 9.10
C ARG A 36 -11.04 12.16 8.00
N THR A 37 -10.97 11.31 6.99
CA THR A 37 -11.90 11.32 5.87
C THR A 37 -12.83 10.11 5.93
N PRO A 38 -14.13 10.26 5.67
CA PRO A 38 -15.06 9.12 5.57
C PRO A 38 -14.63 8.08 4.54
N LEU A 39 -13.88 8.51 3.52
CA LEU A 39 -13.38 7.65 2.45
C LEU A 39 -12.50 6.50 2.96
N ALA A 40 -11.74 6.71 4.04
CA ALA A 40 -10.92 5.66 4.64
C ALA A 40 -11.77 4.51 5.17
N TYR A 41 -12.86 4.81 5.84
CA TYR A 41 -13.77 3.78 6.39
C TYR A 41 -14.49 3.03 5.28
N VAL A 42 -14.91 3.74 4.23
CA VAL A 42 -15.47 3.11 3.02
C VAL A 42 -14.44 2.17 2.39
N PHE A 43 -13.19 2.60 2.27
CA PHE A 43 -12.10 1.77 1.75
C PHE A 43 -11.91 0.49 2.58
N LEU A 44 -11.85 0.60 3.92
CA LEU A 44 -11.72 -0.55 4.81
C LEU A 44 -12.91 -1.51 4.67
N ALA A 45 -14.13 -0.97 4.61
CA ALA A 45 -15.35 -1.76 4.45
C ALA A 45 -15.37 -2.47 3.09
N VAL A 46 -15.05 -1.78 2.01
CA VAL A 46 -15.00 -2.33 0.64
C VAL A 46 -13.94 -3.43 0.55
N PHE A 47 -12.71 -3.16 1.05
CA PHE A 47 -11.65 -4.18 1.05
C PHE A 47 -12.10 -5.46 1.76
N ASN A 48 -12.63 -5.32 3.00
CA ASN A 48 -13.07 -6.47 3.78
C ASN A 48 -14.25 -7.19 3.14
N ALA A 49 -15.25 -6.45 2.62
CA ALA A 49 -16.40 -7.04 1.95
C ALA A 49 -15.96 -7.87 0.72
N PHE A 50 -15.06 -7.34 -0.12
CA PHE A 50 -14.55 -8.07 -1.28
C PHE A 50 -13.67 -9.25 -0.86
N ALA A 51 -12.76 -9.09 0.10
CA ALA A 51 -11.90 -10.16 0.58
C ALA A 51 -12.73 -11.35 1.11
N MET A 52 -13.74 -11.05 1.94
CA MET A 52 -14.65 -12.07 2.46
C MET A 52 -15.53 -12.69 1.37
N SER A 53 -16.11 -11.86 0.49
CA SER A 53 -16.94 -12.37 -0.60
C SER A 53 -16.17 -13.31 -1.53
N LEU A 54 -14.93 -12.94 -1.90
CA LEU A 54 -14.09 -13.80 -2.74
C LEU A 54 -13.70 -15.09 -2.02
N ALA A 55 -13.39 -15.04 -0.72
CA ALA A 55 -13.05 -16.22 0.05
C ALA A 55 -14.23 -17.20 0.17
N PHE A 56 -15.42 -16.69 0.49
CA PHE A 56 -16.59 -17.54 0.75
C PHE A 56 -17.31 -18.00 -0.53
N PHE A 57 -17.56 -17.08 -1.48
CA PHE A 57 -18.38 -17.40 -2.66
C PHE A 57 -17.56 -17.95 -3.83
N VAL A 58 -16.35 -17.43 -4.07
CA VAL A 58 -15.50 -17.87 -5.19
C VAL A 58 -14.53 -18.96 -4.72
N GLY A 59 -13.95 -18.78 -3.54
CA GLY A 59 -13.02 -19.71 -2.92
C GLY A 59 -13.70 -20.94 -2.30
N ASN A 60 -15.04 -20.94 -2.13
CA ASN A 60 -15.79 -22.03 -1.48
C ASN A 60 -15.16 -22.47 -0.16
N LEU A 61 -14.78 -21.51 0.70
CA LEU A 61 -14.01 -21.77 1.91
C LEU A 61 -14.68 -22.80 2.83
N TYR A 62 -16.02 -22.78 2.94
CA TYR A 62 -16.76 -23.75 3.75
C TYR A 62 -16.90 -25.12 3.08
N GLU A 63 -17.12 -25.15 1.76
CA GLU A 63 -17.35 -26.40 1.02
C GLU A 63 -16.07 -27.22 0.90
N ALA A 64 -14.91 -26.57 0.96
CA ALA A 64 -13.62 -27.25 0.88
C ALA A 64 -13.37 -28.21 2.05
N GLY A 65 -14.06 -28.04 3.20
CA GLY A 65 -13.93 -28.90 4.39
C GLY A 65 -12.52 -28.95 4.99
N VAL A 66 -11.63 -28.01 4.59
CA VAL A 66 -10.24 -27.93 5.02
C VAL A 66 -10.03 -26.62 5.78
N ALA A 67 -9.41 -26.70 6.95
CA ALA A 67 -9.09 -25.53 7.76
C ALA A 67 -7.82 -24.84 7.25
N ASN A 68 -7.91 -24.20 6.07
CA ASN A 68 -6.82 -23.40 5.51
C ASN A 68 -7.33 -22.08 4.91
N LEU A 69 -6.43 -21.10 4.72
CA LEU A 69 -6.72 -19.80 4.14
C LEU A 69 -6.04 -19.59 2.78
N ASP A 70 -5.56 -20.63 2.11
CA ASP A 70 -4.84 -20.51 0.83
C ASP A 70 -5.70 -19.80 -0.20
N ARG A 71 -6.98 -20.20 -0.31
CA ARG A 71 -7.94 -19.56 -1.22
C ARG A 71 -8.27 -18.11 -0.86
N PHE A 72 -8.20 -17.76 0.43
CA PHE A 72 -8.36 -16.39 0.88
C PHE A 72 -7.20 -15.52 0.36
N PHE A 73 -5.96 -15.98 0.52
CA PHE A 73 -4.79 -15.24 0.04
C PHE A 73 -4.63 -15.24 -1.48
N LEU A 74 -5.16 -16.25 -2.17
CA LEU A 74 -5.14 -16.37 -3.62
C LEU A 74 -5.71 -15.14 -4.34
N TYR A 75 -6.72 -14.51 -3.78
CA TYR A 75 -7.38 -13.36 -4.38
C TYR A 75 -6.80 -12.01 -3.94
N HIS A 76 -5.91 -11.98 -2.94
CA HIS A 76 -5.33 -10.72 -2.45
C HIS A 76 -4.55 -9.93 -3.51
N PRO A 77 -3.76 -10.54 -4.42
CA PRO A 77 -3.09 -9.77 -5.47
C PRO A 77 -4.06 -8.97 -6.35
N TRP A 78 -5.23 -9.53 -6.65
CA TRP A 78 -6.28 -8.85 -7.43
C TRP A 78 -6.90 -7.69 -6.67
N LEU A 79 -7.16 -7.88 -5.38
CA LEU A 79 -7.67 -6.82 -4.51
C LEU A 79 -6.66 -5.68 -4.38
N TRP A 80 -5.38 -6.00 -4.17
CA TRP A 80 -4.33 -5.00 -4.05
C TRP A 80 -4.04 -4.30 -5.36
N ALA A 81 -4.15 -4.99 -6.51
CA ALA A 81 -4.01 -4.35 -7.82
C ALA A 81 -4.99 -3.19 -8.03
N PHE A 82 -6.19 -3.28 -7.45
CA PHE A 82 -7.21 -2.22 -7.54
C PHE A 82 -7.13 -1.24 -6.36
N LEU A 83 -7.04 -1.74 -5.13
CA LEU A 83 -7.19 -0.93 -3.93
C LEU A 83 -5.92 -0.19 -3.50
N ALA A 84 -4.73 -0.75 -3.75
CA ALA A 84 -3.49 -0.05 -3.45
C ALA A 84 -3.30 1.21 -4.32
N PRO A 85 -3.59 1.21 -5.65
CA PRO A 85 -3.64 2.43 -6.44
C PRO A 85 -4.68 3.44 -5.98
N ALA A 86 -5.82 3.02 -5.46
CA ALA A 86 -6.82 3.95 -4.92
C ALA A 86 -6.30 4.72 -3.69
N ALA A 87 -5.52 4.04 -2.83
CA ALA A 87 -4.84 4.68 -1.70
C ALA A 87 -3.64 5.52 -2.15
N GLY A 88 -2.87 5.04 -3.14
CA GLY A 88 -1.63 5.65 -3.61
C GLY A 88 -1.79 6.83 -4.57
N ALA A 89 -2.88 6.88 -5.32
CA ALA A 89 -3.10 7.89 -6.37
C ALA A 89 -3.02 9.35 -5.86
N ARG A 90 -3.37 9.59 -4.60
CA ARG A 90 -3.37 10.93 -3.99
C ARG A 90 -2.04 11.32 -3.34
N LEU A 91 -1.06 10.40 -3.21
CA LEU A 91 0.17 10.65 -2.45
C LEU A 91 0.94 11.88 -2.94
N TRP A 92 1.03 12.09 -4.24
CA TRP A 92 1.75 13.20 -4.86
C TRP A 92 0.89 14.03 -5.80
N ALA A 93 -0.09 13.43 -6.49
CA ALA A 93 -0.93 14.12 -7.45
C ALA A 93 -1.72 15.27 -6.80
N GLU A 94 -2.18 15.09 -5.56
CA GLU A 94 -2.91 16.12 -4.82
C GLU A 94 -2.02 17.32 -4.48
N GLU A 95 -0.78 17.09 -4.01
CA GLU A 95 0.16 18.18 -3.71
C GLU A 95 0.60 18.94 -4.96
N ARG A 96 0.80 18.21 -6.06
CA ARG A 96 1.08 18.83 -7.36
C ARG A 96 -0.09 19.66 -7.87
N ARG A 97 -1.32 19.21 -7.65
CA ARG A 97 -2.53 19.93 -8.03
C ARG A 97 -2.70 21.21 -7.23
N GLN A 98 -2.41 21.16 -5.94
CA GLN A 98 -2.53 22.29 -5.01
C GLN A 98 -1.33 23.26 -5.05
N GLY A 99 -0.25 22.91 -5.74
CA GLY A 99 1.00 23.71 -5.75
C GLY A 99 1.77 23.70 -4.42
N THR A 100 1.40 22.80 -3.50
CA THR A 100 2.02 22.72 -2.15
C THR A 100 3.34 21.95 -2.15
N LEU A 101 3.71 21.34 -3.27
CA LEU A 101 4.97 20.60 -3.41
C LEU A 101 6.19 21.51 -3.13
N GLU A 102 6.16 22.75 -3.60
CA GLU A 102 7.24 23.71 -3.38
C GLU A 102 7.36 24.10 -1.90
N LEU A 103 6.23 24.23 -1.20
CA LEU A 103 6.21 24.49 0.25
C LEU A 103 6.78 23.29 1.04
N LEU A 104 6.55 22.05 0.58
CA LEU A 104 7.12 20.86 1.19
C LEU A 104 8.65 20.85 1.09
N LEU A 105 9.20 21.36 -0.03
CA LEU A 105 10.65 21.43 -0.26
C LEU A 105 11.34 22.55 0.53
N THR A 106 10.60 23.54 1.02
CA THR A 106 11.14 24.60 1.90
C THR A 106 11.21 24.20 3.37
N TRP A 107 10.58 23.09 3.75
CA TRP A 107 10.62 22.57 5.11
C TRP A 107 12.00 21.96 5.43
N PRO A 108 12.43 21.98 6.71
CA PRO A 108 13.74 21.46 7.14
C PRO A 108 13.77 19.92 7.17
N VAL A 109 13.17 19.26 6.16
CA VAL A 109 13.13 17.82 5.99
C VAL A 109 13.66 17.46 4.61
N THR A 110 14.35 16.32 4.51
CA THR A 110 14.82 15.84 3.20
C THR A 110 13.66 15.31 2.36
N VAL A 111 13.76 15.43 1.04
CA VAL A 111 12.78 14.90 0.09
C VAL A 111 12.53 13.39 0.34
N TRP A 112 13.58 12.66 0.66
CA TRP A 112 13.50 11.24 0.98
C TRP A 112 12.70 10.95 2.26
N GLN A 113 12.86 11.77 3.29
CA GLN A 113 12.07 11.63 4.53
C GLN A 113 10.58 11.89 4.27
N ALA A 114 10.27 12.88 3.45
CA ALA A 114 8.89 13.16 3.07
C ALA A 114 8.30 12.02 2.23
N ALA A 115 9.04 11.53 1.22
CA ALA A 115 8.59 10.46 0.34
C ALA A 115 8.37 9.14 1.09
N LEU A 116 9.37 8.70 1.85
CA LEU A 116 9.27 7.48 2.64
C LEU A 116 8.22 7.59 3.75
N GLY A 117 8.09 8.77 4.37
CA GLY A 117 7.08 9.01 5.39
C GLY A 117 5.64 8.88 4.86
N LYS A 118 5.38 9.45 3.68
CA LYS A 118 4.08 9.32 2.99
C LYS A 118 3.80 7.88 2.56
N PHE A 119 4.79 7.25 1.94
CA PHE A 119 4.68 5.85 1.53
C PHE A 119 4.40 4.93 2.72
N LEU A 120 5.16 5.07 3.80
CA LEU A 120 5.00 4.26 5.00
C LEU A 120 3.63 4.49 5.66
N ALA A 121 3.15 5.73 5.72
CA ALA A 121 1.81 6.04 6.24
C ALA A 121 0.70 5.36 5.42
N ALA A 122 0.80 5.40 4.08
CA ALA A 122 -0.14 4.72 3.19
C ALA A 122 -0.06 3.20 3.35
N TRP A 123 1.15 2.65 3.44
CA TRP A 123 1.34 1.21 3.64
C TRP A 123 0.80 0.72 4.98
N LEU A 124 0.99 1.48 6.06
CA LEU A 124 0.39 1.20 7.36
C LEU A 124 -1.15 1.25 7.30
N PHE A 125 -1.72 2.15 6.50
CA PHE A 125 -3.17 2.18 6.28
C PHE A 125 -3.67 0.91 5.58
N LEU A 126 -2.95 0.41 4.55
CA LEU A 126 -3.26 -0.89 3.92
C LEU A 126 -3.06 -2.05 4.90
N ALA A 127 -2.05 -1.99 5.77
CA ALA A 127 -1.87 -2.96 6.84
C ALA A 127 -3.07 -2.98 7.80
N CYS A 128 -3.64 -1.81 8.16
CA CYS A 128 -4.87 -1.76 8.96
C CYS A 128 -6.04 -2.44 8.24
N ALA A 129 -6.19 -2.26 6.92
CA ALA A 129 -7.22 -2.94 6.15
C ALA A 129 -7.07 -4.47 6.23
N LEU A 130 -5.83 -4.96 6.09
CA LEU A 130 -5.52 -6.36 6.21
C LEU A 130 -5.73 -6.90 7.64
N LEU A 131 -5.38 -6.13 8.67
CA LEU A 131 -5.58 -6.53 10.07
C LEU A 131 -7.06 -6.69 10.44
N VAL A 132 -7.96 -5.92 9.82
CA VAL A 132 -9.42 -6.07 10.03
C VAL A 132 -9.93 -7.43 9.52
N THR A 133 -9.19 -8.13 8.65
CA THR A 133 -9.54 -9.50 8.22
C THR A 133 -9.12 -10.59 9.21
N LEU A 134 -8.32 -10.30 10.25
CA LEU A 134 -7.85 -11.30 11.22
C LEU A 134 -8.95 -12.19 11.86
N PRO A 135 -10.17 -11.70 12.10
CA PRO A 135 -11.24 -12.56 12.63
C PRO A 135 -11.47 -13.83 11.82
N ILE A 136 -11.24 -13.81 10.49
CA ILE A 136 -11.39 -15.03 9.67
C ILE A 136 -10.33 -16.09 10.04
N ALA A 137 -9.09 -15.68 10.32
CA ALA A 137 -8.03 -16.59 10.73
C ALA A 137 -8.36 -17.27 12.08
N PHE A 138 -8.90 -16.49 13.01
CA PHE A 138 -9.36 -17.05 14.30
C PHE A 138 -10.57 -17.97 14.13
N THR A 139 -11.49 -17.65 13.22
CA THR A 139 -12.65 -18.50 12.91
C THR A 139 -12.20 -19.84 12.35
N VAL A 140 -11.26 -19.85 11.39
CA VAL A 140 -10.70 -21.08 10.83
C VAL A 140 -9.94 -21.88 11.90
N GLY A 141 -9.21 -21.21 12.80
CA GLY A 141 -8.54 -21.83 13.94
C GLY A 141 -9.50 -22.45 14.96
N TYR A 142 -10.70 -21.90 15.12
CA TYR A 142 -11.75 -22.46 15.97
C TYR A 142 -12.44 -23.67 15.33
N LEU A 143 -12.62 -23.66 14.00
CA LEU A 143 -13.30 -24.72 13.27
C LEU A 143 -12.41 -25.95 12.96
N GLY A 144 -11.08 -25.78 13.06
CA GLY A 144 -10.12 -26.83 12.75
C GLY A 144 -8.74 -26.58 13.35
N SER A 145 -7.75 -27.31 12.85
CA SER A 145 -6.33 -27.16 13.25
C SER A 145 -5.51 -26.68 12.05
N PRO A 146 -5.58 -25.36 11.71
CA PRO A 146 -4.83 -24.83 10.59
C PRO A 146 -3.32 -24.73 10.90
N ASP A 147 -2.50 -24.72 9.87
CA ASP A 147 -1.10 -24.35 10.00
C ASP A 147 -0.98 -22.83 10.15
N TRP A 148 -0.70 -22.38 11.36
CA TRP A 148 -0.52 -20.96 11.68
C TRP A 148 0.70 -20.34 10.99
N GLY A 149 1.72 -21.15 10.65
CA GLY A 149 2.88 -20.70 9.89
C GLY A 149 2.50 -20.28 8.47
N VAL A 150 1.67 -21.09 7.81
CA VAL A 150 1.14 -20.79 6.47
C VAL A 150 0.23 -19.55 6.50
N ILE A 151 -0.65 -19.45 7.50
CA ILE A 151 -1.50 -18.26 7.66
C ILE A 151 -0.65 -17.00 7.87
N ALA A 152 0.33 -17.04 8.77
CA ALA A 152 1.19 -15.89 9.04
C ALA A 152 1.99 -15.48 7.80
N SER A 153 2.56 -16.44 7.07
CA SER A 153 3.28 -16.17 5.82
C SER A 153 2.37 -15.55 4.75
N GLY A 154 1.11 -16.02 4.65
CA GLY A 154 0.10 -15.44 3.77
C GLY A 154 -0.21 -13.98 4.08
N TYR A 155 -0.37 -13.62 5.37
CA TYR A 155 -0.56 -12.22 5.78
C TYR A 155 0.66 -11.35 5.47
N VAL A 156 1.87 -11.85 5.73
CA VAL A 156 3.12 -11.14 5.40
C VAL A 156 3.25 -10.98 3.88
N GLY A 157 3.03 -12.05 3.11
CA GLY A 157 3.07 -12.02 1.65
C GLY A 157 2.05 -11.04 1.07
N SER A 158 0.81 -11.04 1.59
CA SER A 158 -0.22 -10.09 1.19
C SER A 158 0.17 -8.64 1.49
N LEU A 159 0.77 -8.37 2.66
CA LEU A 159 1.24 -7.03 3.04
C LEU A 159 2.39 -6.54 2.15
N LEU A 160 3.31 -7.43 1.77
CA LEU A 160 4.40 -7.11 0.85
C LEU A 160 3.87 -6.84 -0.57
N CYS A 161 2.91 -7.65 -1.03
CA CYS A 161 2.21 -7.43 -2.30
C CYS A 161 1.50 -6.06 -2.33
N ALA A 162 0.78 -5.70 -1.25
CA ALA A 162 0.18 -4.38 -1.09
C ALA A 162 1.23 -3.26 -1.19
N GLY A 163 2.40 -3.45 -0.57
CA GLY A 163 3.52 -2.51 -0.63
C GLY A 163 4.09 -2.34 -2.03
N ALA A 164 4.25 -3.44 -2.78
CA ALA A 164 4.70 -3.40 -4.17
C ALA A 164 3.71 -2.64 -5.08
N CYS A 165 2.41 -2.97 -4.99
CA CYS A 165 1.37 -2.26 -5.72
C CYS A 165 1.29 -0.77 -5.33
N LEU A 166 1.43 -0.46 -4.04
CA LEU A 166 1.48 0.92 -3.55
C LEU A 166 2.69 1.68 -4.10
N GLY A 167 3.85 1.03 -4.24
CA GLY A 167 5.06 1.60 -4.84
C GLY A 167 4.83 2.01 -6.29
N LEU A 168 4.22 1.14 -7.10
CA LEU A 168 3.84 1.46 -8.48
C LEU A 168 2.83 2.61 -8.56
N ALA A 169 1.85 2.61 -7.67
CA ALA A 169 0.86 3.68 -7.58
C ALA A 169 1.49 5.02 -7.15
N ALA A 170 2.45 5.01 -6.23
CA ALA A 170 3.19 6.19 -5.81
C ALA A 170 4.01 6.77 -6.96
N LEU A 171 4.66 5.93 -7.77
CA LEU A 171 5.36 6.36 -8.99
C LEU A 171 4.39 6.98 -10.01
N ALA A 172 3.26 6.34 -10.28
CA ALA A 172 2.23 6.89 -11.16
C ALA A 172 1.72 8.25 -10.66
N SER A 173 1.49 8.37 -9.34
CA SER A 173 1.06 9.62 -8.70
C SER A 173 2.13 10.73 -8.78
N ALA A 174 3.42 10.37 -8.76
CA ALA A 174 4.50 11.34 -8.84
C ALA A 174 4.65 11.97 -10.24
N VAL A 175 4.19 11.32 -11.30
CA VAL A 175 4.34 11.79 -12.68
C VAL A 175 3.18 12.70 -13.11
N THR A 176 2.00 12.59 -12.50
CA THR A 176 0.79 13.33 -12.93
C THR A 176 0.29 14.31 -11.87
N ARG A 177 -0.50 15.30 -12.31
CA ARG A 177 -1.25 16.23 -11.45
C ARG A 177 -2.70 15.79 -11.25
N SER A 178 -3.16 14.78 -11.99
CA SER A 178 -4.53 14.28 -11.92
C SER A 178 -4.57 13.00 -11.09
N GLN A 179 -5.33 13.02 -10.00
CA GLN A 179 -5.54 11.84 -9.15
C GLN A 179 -6.20 10.68 -9.93
N VAL A 180 -7.10 10.98 -10.87
CA VAL A 180 -7.76 9.96 -11.70
C VAL A 180 -6.76 9.29 -12.64
N ILE A 181 -5.89 10.07 -13.30
CA ILE A 181 -4.85 9.52 -14.18
C ILE A 181 -3.86 8.69 -13.36
N ALA A 182 -3.45 9.18 -12.17
CA ALA A 182 -2.59 8.43 -11.26
C ALA A 182 -3.20 7.08 -10.85
N PHE A 183 -4.50 7.07 -10.55
CA PHE A 183 -5.22 5.84 -10.23
C PHE A 183 -5.24 4.87 -11.40
N VAL A 184 -5.66 5.32 -12.58
CA VAL A 184 -5.80 4.45 -13.77
C VAL A 184 -4.44 3.89 -14.19
N THR A 185 -3.39 4.71 -14.24
CA THR A 185 -2.04 4.26 -14.61
C THR A 185 -1.44 3.33 -13.56
N GLY A 186 -1.63 3.63 -12.27
CA GLY A 186 -1.21 2.79 -11.17
C GLY A 186 -1.94 1.44 -11.15
N PHE A 187 -3.27 1.45 -11.35
CA PHE A 187 -4.07 0.24 -11.48
C PHE A 187 -3.59 -0.63 -12.64
N LEU A 188 -3.39 -0.03 -13.82
CA LEU A 188 -2.96 -0.76 -15.01
C LEU A 188 -1.59 -1.40 -14.79
N ALA A 189 -0.65 -0.68 -14.17
CA ALA A 189 0.67 -1.21 -13.85
C ALA A 189 0.60 -2.39 -12.86
N CYS A 190 -0.21 -2.27 -11.79
CA CYS A 190 -0.42 -3.34 -10.82
C CYS A 190 -1.13 -4.54 -11.45
N PHE A 191 -2.14 -4.30 -12.28
CA PHE A 191 -2.89 -5.34 -12.99
C PHE A 191 -1.98 -6.13 -13.93
N LEU A 192 -1.13 -5.46 -14.70
CA LEU A 192 -0.13 -6.11 -15.55
C LEU A 192 0.86 -6.94 -14.72
N LEU A 193 1.30 -6.43 -13.57
CA LEU A 193 2.20 -7.15 -12.67
C LEU A 193 1.55 -8.45 -12.14
N VAL A 194 0.27 -8.41 -11.80
CA VAL A 194 -0.48 -9.59 -11.38
C VAL A 194 -0.63 -10.57 -12.53
N LEU A 195 -1.01 -10.10 -13.73
CA LEU A 195 -1.13 -10.97 -14.92
C LEU A 195 0.19 -11.66 -15.30
N LEU A 196 1.31 -10.95 -15.19
CA LEU A 196 2.65 -11.53 -15.41
C LEU A 196 2.92 -12.65 -14.39
N GLY A 197 2.47 -12.48 -13.14
CA GLY A 197 2.59 -13.50 -12.11
C GLY A 197 1.81 -14.77 -12.40
N TYR A 198 0.65 -14.68 -13.04
CA TYR A 198 -0.18 -15.83 -13.42
C TYR A 198 0.30 -16.54 -14.70
N GLY A 199 1.41 -16.11 -15.31
CA GLY A 199 1.92 -16.74 -16.53
C GLY A 199 1.01 -16.59 -17.75
N VAL A 200 0.07 -15.64 -17.72
CA VAL A 200 -0.87 -15.39 -18.85
C VAL A 200 -0.12 -15.06 -20.14
N PHE A 201 1.04 -14.45 -20.01
CA PHE A 201 1.90 -14.08 -21.15
C PHE A 201 2.99 -15.09 -21.47
N ASP A 202 3.05 -16.25 -20.77
CA ASP A 202 4.11 -17.25 -20.96
C ASP A 202 4.25 -17.68 -22.42
N GLY A 203 3.12 -17.96 -23.09
CA GLY A 203 3.13 -18.34 -24.50
C GLY A 203 3.61 -17.24 -25.47
N LEU A 204 3.39 -15.97 -25.12
CA LEU A 204 3.85 -14.81 -25.88
C LEU A 204 5.33 -14.51 -25.60
N LEU A 205 5.76 -14.65 -24.34
CA LEU A 205 7.12 -14.36 -23.89
C LEU A 205 8.11 -15.42 -24.40
N VAL A 206 7.74 -16.71 -24.36
CA VAL A 206 8.58 -17.81 -24.87
C VAL A 206 8.79 -17.73 -26.36
N GLY A 207 7.85 -17.16 -27.13
CA GLY A 207 7.99 -16.95 -28.58
C GLY A 207 8.72 -15.66 -28.99
N ALA A 208 8.82 -14.68 -28.09
CA ALA A 208 9.31 -13.33 -28.42
C ALA A 208 10.66 -12.95 -27.75
N LEU A 209 11.04 -13.61 -26.67
CA LEU A 209 12.23 -13.26 -25.89
C LEU A 209 13.10 -14.49 -25.60
N PRO A 210 14.43 -14.30 -25.41
CA PRO A 210 15.33 -15.37 -24.96
C PRO A 210 14.90 -15.93 -23.60
N ASP A 211 15.12 -17.23 -23.39
CA ASP A 211 14.68 -17.98 -22.19
C ASP A 211 15.16 -17.33 -20.87
N GLU A 212 16.37 -16.77 -20.85
CA GLU A 212 16.89 -16.04 -19.67
C GLU A 212 16.05 -14.84 -19.26
N THR A 213 15.53 -14.07 -20.25
CA THR A 213 14.69 -12.90 -19.97
C THR A 213 13.27 -13.30 -19.57
N VAL A 214 12.76 -14.40 -20.12
CA VAL A 214 11.47 -14.98 -19.73
C VAL A 214 11.53 -15.43 -18.26
N ASP A 215 12.60 -16.10 -17.86
CA ASP A 215 12.77 -16.53 -16.48
C ASP A 215 12.96 -15.36 -15.50
N ALA A 216 13.64 -14.29 -15.92
CA ALA A 216 13.76 -13.08 -15.12
C ALA A 216 12.40 -12.40 -14.91
N VAL A 217 11.57 -12.31 -15.94
CA VAL A 217 10.21 -11.74 -15.88
C VAL A 217 9.29 -12.61 -15.01
N ARG A 218 9.38 -13.94 -15.12
CA ARG A 218 8.65 -14.89 -14.28
C ARG A 218 9.01 -14.76 -12.81
N ARG A 219 10.29 -14.49 -12.47
CA ARG A 219 10.74 -14.26 -11.08
C ARG A 219 10.19 -12.97 -10.48
N LEU A 220 9.86 -11.97 -11.30
CA LEU A 220 9.20 -10.74 -10.87
C LEU A 220 7.70 -10.94 -10.61
N GLY A 221 7.10 -12.01 -11.13
CA GLY A 221 5.70 -12.35 -10.93
C GLY A 221 5.42 -12.71 -9.47
N LEU A 222 4.42 -12.04 -8.88
CA LEU A 222 4.06 -12.20 -7.47
C LEU A 222 3.51 -13.59 -7.12
N TRP A 223 2.94 -14.28 -8.10
CA TRP A 223 2.25 -15.56 -7.88
C TRP A 223 3.19 -16.71 -7.53
N ARG A 224 4.27 -16.86 -8.25
CA ARG A 224 5.23 -17.96 -8.06
C ARG A 224 5.95 -17.90 -6.71
N ASN A 225 5.99 -16.72 -6.08
CA ASN A 225 6.58 -16.54 -4.76
C ASN A 225 5.56 -16.74 -3.63
N LEU A 226 4.30 -17.01 -3.95
CA LEU A 226 3.21 -17.22 -3.00
C LEU A 226 2.70 -18.67 -2.98
N GLU A 227 3.12 -19.50 -3.96
CA GLU A 227 2.89 -20.95 -3.88
C GLU A 227 3.86 -21.60 -2.88
N PRO A 228 3.34 -22.41 -1.96
CA PRO A 228 4.15 -23.11 -0.95
C PRO A 228 5.08 -24.16 -1.55
#